data_20e2a1645a3626db45cae1f6657fa282
#
_entry.id   20e2a1645a3626db45cae1f6657fa282
#
_cell.length_a   1.000
_cell.length_b   1.000
_cell.length_c   1.000
_cell.angle_alpha   90.00
_cell.angle_beta   90.00
_cell.angle_gamma   90.00
#
_symmetry.space_group_name_H-M   'P 1'
#
loop_
_entity.id
_entity.type
_entity.pdbx_description
1 polymer ?
#
loop_
_entity_poly.entity_id
_entity_poly.type
_entity_poly.pdbx_seq_one_letter_code
_entity_poly.pdbx_strand_id
1 'polypeptide(L)'
;MASTKPKKKNPRLASGRKRVRQDVKINAANTSLRSQYRSAVKNVEKAVVAGDKAKATELFGKMQAIVDSVADKGIFHKNKAARDKSRLSTKVKALNLAEAAPAA
;
A
#
# COMPACT_ATOMS: atom_id res chain seq x y z
N MET A 1 36.66 14.40 -25.57
CA MET A 1 35.49 15.02 -25.54
C MET A 1 34.79 15.03 -24.19
N ALA A 2 34.38 16.17 -23.83
CA ALA A 2 33.67 16.22 -22.59
C ALA A 2 32.50 15.26 -22.67
N SER A 3 32.35 14.52 -21.67
CA SER A 3 31.26 13.61 -21.60
C SER A 3 29.95 14.36 -21.62
N THR A 4 29.08 13.99 -22.55
CA THR A 4 27.74 14.50 -22.59
C THR A 4 26.84 13.72 -21.67
N LYS A 5 27.38 12.71 -21.00
CA LYS A 5 26.60 11.95 -20.06
C LYS A 5 26.09 12.84 -18.95
N PRO A 6 24.82 12.68 -18.54
CA PRO A 6 24.34 13.40 -17.38
C PRO A 6 25.28 13.11 -16.24
N LYS A 7 25.74 14.16 -15.61
CA LYS A 7 26.65 14.00 -14.49
C LYS A 7 25.98 13.22 -13.40
N LYS A 8 26.58 12.11 -13.06
CA LYS A 8 26.14 11.39 -11.88
C LYS A 8 26.32 12.32 -10.69
N LYS A 9 25.38 12.33 -9.81
CA LYS A 9 25.52 13.07 -8.58
C LYS A 9 26.82 12.65 -7.91
N ASN A 10 27.68 13.61 -7.73
CA ASN A 10 28.94 13.34 -7.06
C ASN A 10 28.68 13.27 -5.55
N PRO A 11 28.82 12.09 -4.92
CA PRO A 11 28.57 11.96 -3.48
C PRO A 11 29.56 12.72 -2.62
N ARG A 12 30.64 13.23 -3.22
CA ARG A 12 31.61 14.06 -2.51
C ARG A 12 31.10 15.47 -2.28
N LEU A 13 30.14 15.93 -3.05
CA LEU A 13 29.55 17.24 -2.82
C LEU A 13 28.69 17.20 -1.56
N ALA A 14 28.77 18.26 -0.77
CA ALA A 14 28.00 18.35 0.47
C ALA A 14 26.50 18.18 0.23
N SER A 15 25.99 18.82 -0.83
CA SER A 15 24.59 18.68 -1.23
C SER A 15 24.24 17.25 -1.63
N GLY A 16 25.15 16.57 -2.34
CA GLY A 16 24.97 15.19 -2.72
C GLY A 16 24.91 14.26 -1.52
N ARG A 17 25.79 14.46 -0.55
CA ARG A 17 25.79 13.68 0.68
C ARG A 17 24.50 13.85 1.48
N LYS A 18 24.02 15.09 1.55
CA LYS A 18 22.76 15.37 2.22
C LYS A 18 21.61 14.63 1.56
N ARG A 19 21.53 14.66 0.23
CA ARG A 19 20.50 13.94 -0.53
C ARG A 19 20.57 12.45 -0.28
N VAL A 20 21.77 11.85 -0.27
CA VAL A 20 21.93 10.43 0.00
C VAL A 20 21.38 10.08 1.38
N ARG A 21 21.71 10.88 2.39
CA ARG A 21 21.19 10.65 3.74
C ARG A 21 19.68 10.78 3.79
N GLN A 22 19.13 11.78 3.11
CA GLN A 22 17.68 11.97 3.05
C GLN A 22 17.00 10.81 2.32
N ASP A 23 17.59 10.37 1.20
CA ASP A 23 17.05 9.26 0.41
C ASP A 23 17.00 7.97 1.23
N VAL A 24 18.03 7.69 2.03
CA VAL A 24 18.05 6.52 2.90
C VAL A 24 16.90 6.57 3.90
N LYS A 25 16.69 7.71 4.54
CA LYS A 25 15.60 7.89 5.50
C LYS A 25 14.23 7.75 4.83
N ILE A 26 14.06 8.40 3.69
CA ILE A 26 12.81 8.37 2.93
C ILE A 26 12.52 6.93 2.47
N ASN A 27 13.51 6.24 1.93
CA ASN A 27 13.35 4.87 1.48
C ASN A 27 12.98 3.94 2.61
N ALA A 28 13.58 4.09 3.77
CA ALA A 28 13.26 3.27 4.94
C ALA A 28 11.79 3.48 5.36
N ALA A 29 11.36 4.73 5.47
CA ALA A 29 9.98 5.06 5.80
C ALA A 29 9.00 4.55 4.75
N ASN A 30 9.32 4.76 3.47
CA ASN A 30 8.46 4.34 2.37
C ASN A 30 8.36 2.82 2.28
N THR A 31 9.46 2.11 2.50
CA THR A 31 9.46 0.64 2.52
C THR A 31 8.55 0.11 3.61
N SER A 32 8.63 0.69 4.80
CA SER A 32 7.76 0.32 5.92
C SER A 32 6.29 0.53 5.58
N LEU A 33 5.96 1.68 5.00
CA LEU A 33 4.58 2.00 4.62
C LEU A 33 4.06 1.09 3.51
N ARG A 34 4.90 0.76 2.53
CA ARG A 34 4.54 -0.19 1.48
C ARG A 34 4.27 -1.58 2.07
N SER A 35 5.08 -2.00 3.03
CA SER A 35 4.88 -3.27 3.70
C SER A 35 3.56 -3.29 4.48
N GLN A 36 3.24 -2.20 5.18
CA GLN A 36 1.97 -2.07 5.88
C GLN A 36 0.79 -2.17 4.92
N TYR A 37 0.88 -1.49 3.78
CA TYR A 37 -0.15 -1.52 2.74
C TYR A 37 -0.38 -2.95 2.25
N ARG A 38 0.70 -3.62 1.84
CA ARG A 38 0.62 -4.99 1.33
C ARG A 38 0.08 -5.96 2.36
N SER A 39 0.52 -5.82 3.60
CA SER A 39 0.05 -6.68 4.70
C SER A 39 -1.42 -6.48 4.97
N ALA A 40 -1.89 -5.22 4.96
CA ALA A 40 -3.30 -4.92 5.18
C ALA A 40 -4.17 -5.55 4.08
N VAL A 41 -3.77 -5.40 2.82
CA VAL A 41 -4.49 -5.99 1.68
C VAL A 41 -4.51 -7.51 1.79
N LYS A 42 -3.37 -8.12 2.08
CA LYS A 42 -3.28 -9.58 2.23
C LYS A 42 -4.14 -10.10 3.37
N ASN A 43 -4.17 -9.38 4.48
CA ASN A 43 -4.96 -9.80 5.65
C ASN A 43 -6.44 -9.84 5.31
N VAL A 44 -6.94 -8.84 4.58
CA VAL A 44 -8.33 -8.83 4.12
C VAL A 44 -8.59 -10.01 3.18
N GLU A 45 -7.69 -10.25 2.21
CA GLU A 45 -7.83 -11.36 1.28
C GLU A 45 -7.86 -12.71 1.99
N LYS A 46 -6.99 -12.90 2.97
CA LYS A 46 -6.95 -14.12 3.77
C LYS A 46 -8.25 -14.34 4.55
N ALA A 47 -8.78 -13.26 5.13
CA ALA A 47 -10.04 -13.35 5.85
C ALA A 47 -11.20 -13.71 4.92
N VAL A 48 -11.22 -13.18 3.72
CA VAL A 48 -12.23 -13.50 2.71
C VAL A 48 -12.11 -14.96 2.29
N VAL A 49 -10.90 -15.43 2.03
CA VAL A 49 -10.66 -16.85 1.66
C VAL A 49 -11.06 -17.79 2.80
N ALA A 50 -10.78 -17.39 4.03
CA ALA A 50 -11.16 -18.19 5.21
C ALA A 50 -12.67 -18.18 5.46
N GLY A 51 -13.39 -17.25 4.85
CA GLY A 51 -14.83 -17.14 5.04
C GLY A 51 -15.24 -16.48 6.34
N ASP A 52 -14.33 -15.79 7.00
CA ASP A 52 -14.62 -15.10 8.26
C ASP A 52 -15.13 -13.68 7.98
N LYS A 53 -16.46 -13.58 7.93
CA LYS A 53 -17.17 -12.35 7.60
C LYS A 53 -16.83 -11.19 8.56
N ALA A 54 -16.92 -11.45 9.85
CA ALA A 54 -16.69 -10.42 10.86
C ALA A 54 -15.25 -9.91 10.78
N LYS A 55 -14.30 -10.82 10.68
CA LYS A 55 -12.88 -10.48 10.59
C LYS A 55 -12.55 -9.76 9.28
N ALA A 56 -13.16 -10.22 8.18
CA ALA A 56 -12.97 -9.56 6.89
C ALA A 56 -13.45 -8.12 6.92
N THR A 57 -14.60 -7.84 7.51
CA THR A 57 -15.15 -6.50 7.63
C THR A 57 -14.26 -5.62 8.50
N GLU A 58 -13.83 -6.13 9.65
CA GLU A 58 -12.93 -5.41 10.55
C GLU A 58 -11.59 -5.09 9.88
N LEU A 59 -10.97 -6.07 9.25
CA LEU A 59 -9.70 -5.88 8.56
C LEU A 59 -9.83 -4.94 7.35
N PHE A 60 -10.97 -4.98 6.69
CA PHE A 60 -11.24 -4.06 5.58
C PHE A 60 -11.27 -2.60 6.07
N GLY A 61 -11.89 -2.33 7.20
CA GLY A 61 -11.87 -1.00 7.79
C GLY A 61 -10.47 -0.52 8.12
N LYS A 62 -9.67 -1.38 8.72
CA LYS A 62 -8.26 -1.07 9.01
C LYS A 62 -7.45 -0.87 7.73
N MET A 63 -7.69 -1.69 6.72
CA MET A 63 -7.03 -1.58 5.44
C MET A 63 -7.33 -0.24 4.77
N GLN A 64 -8.57 0.23 4.80
CA GLN A 64 -8.94 1.52 4.23
C GLN A 64 -8.13 2.66 4.84
N ALA A 65 -7.99 2.67 6.17
CA ALA A 65 -7.22 3.70 6.86
C ALA A 65 -5.76 3.70 6.41
N ILE A 66 -5.14 2.52 6.32
CA ILE A 66 -3.74 2.37 5.91
C ILE A 66 -3.57 2.78 4.45
N VAL A 67 -4.45 2.31 3.57
CA VAL A 67 -4.39 2.60 2.14
C VAL A 67 -4.53 4.10 1.88
N ASP A 68 -5.47 4.75 2.54
CA ASP A 68 -5.66 6.19 2.39
C ASP A 68 -4.46 6.97 2.90
N SER A 69 -3.91 6.58 4.03
CA SER A 69 -2.71 7.22 4.59
C SER A 69 -1.52 7.12 3.65
N VAL A 70 -1.30 5.93 3.09
CA VAL A 70 -0.18 5.71 2.16
C VAL A 70 -0.38 6.49 0.87
N ALA A 71 -1.61 6.56 0.36
CA ALA A 71 -1.92 7.33 -0.83
C ALA A 71 -1.74 8.83 -0.59
N ASP A 72 -2.14 9.33 0.58
CA ASP A 72 -1.95 10.74 0.94
C ASP A 72 -0.48 11.12 1.00
N LYS A 73 0.38 10.20 1.40
CA LYS A 73 1.82 10.43 1.43
C LYS A 73 2.47 10.32 0.05
N GLY A 74 1.70 9.96 -0.98
CA GLY A 74 2.19 9.89 -2.34
C GLY A 74 3.04 8.67 -2.66
N ILE A 75 3.05 7.66 -1.78
CA ILE A 75 3.83 6.44 -1.98
C ILE A 75 3.22 5.58 -3.08
N PHE A 76 1.90 5.44 -3.06
CA PHE A 76 1.13 4.84 -4.13
C PHE A 76 0.15 5.86 -4.68
N HIS A 77 -0.12 5.78 -5.97
CA HIS A 77 -1.07 6.68 -6.61
C HIS A 77 -2.48 6.45 -6.06
N LYS A 78 -3.26 7.54 -5.96
CA LYS A 78 -4.65 7.47 -5.49
C LYS A 78 -5.49 6.49 -6.28
N ASN A 79 -5.24 6.36 -7.58
CA ASN A 79 -5.96 5.43 -8.44
C ASN A 79 -5.72 3.98 -8.05
N LYS A 80 -4.47 3.65 -7.66
CA LYS A 80 -4.15 2.32 -7.16
C LYS A 80 -4.88 2.04 -5.86
N ALA A 81 -4.88 2.99 -4.95
CA ALA A 81 -5.59 2.86 -3.67
C ALA A 81 -7.09 2.67 -3.87
N ALA A 82 -7.69 3.46 -4.74
CA ALA A 82 -9.11 3.36 -5.07
C ALA A 82 -9.44 2.00 -5.69
N ARG A 83 -8.58 1.50 -6.58
CA ARG A 83 -8.77 0.20 -7.22
C ARG A 83 -8.71 -0.93 -6.20
N ASP A 84 -7.72 -0.92 -5.32
CA ASP A 84 -7.56 -1.94 -4.31
C ASP A 84 -8.74 -1.94 -3.32
N LYS A 85 -9.15 -0.76 -2.88
CA LYS A 85 -10.32 -0.63 -2.01
C LYS A 85 -11.59 -1.16 -2.69
N SER A 86 -11.80 -0.81 -3.94
CA SER A 86 -12.97 -1.23 -4.69
C SER A 86 -13.00 -2.75 -4.87
N ARG A 87 -11.89 -3.35 -5.25
CA ARG A 87 -11.77 -4.80 -5.43
C ARG A 87 -12.02 -5.56 -4.13
N LEU A 88 -11.42 -5.12 -3.05
CA LEU A 88 -11.59 -5.76 -1.74
C LEU A 88 -12.99 -5.54 -1.19
N SER A 89 -13.56 -4.36 -1.40
CA SER A 89 -14.94 -4.09 -1.04
C SER A 89 -15.90 -5.08 -1.72
N THR A 90 -15.69 -5.32 -3.01
CA THR A 90 -16.50 -6.29 -3.76
C THR A 90 -16.38 -7.69 -3.18
N LYS A 91 -15.16 -8.11 -2.84
CA LYS A 91 -14.92 -9.42 -2.23
C LYS A 91 -15.59 -9.56 -0.88
N VAL A 92 -15.49 -8.54 -0.03
CA VAL A 92 -16.11 -8.55 1.30
C VAL A 92 -17.63 -8.55 1.18
N LYS A 93 -18.19 -7.77 0.28
CA LYS A 93 -19.64 -7.75 0.02
C LYS A 93 -20.12 -9.10 -0.48
N ALA A 94 -19.39 -9.73 -1.38
CA ALA A 94 -19.73 -11.05 -1.89
C ALA A 94 -19.73 -12.09 -0.75
N LEU A 95 -18.75 -12.02 0.13
CA LEU A 95 -18.69 -12.90 1.29
C LEU A 95 -19.89 -12.66 2.22
N ASN A 96 -20.23 -11.42 2.49
CA ASN A 96 -21.37 -11.06 3.32
C ASN A 96 -22.68 -11.56 2.72
N LEU A 97 -22.85 -11.41 1.42
CA LEU A 97 -24.04 -11.89 0.72
C LEU A 97 -24.12 -13.40 0.72
N ALA A 98 -23.00 -14.09 0.54
CA ALA A 98 -22.97 -15.55 0.56
C ALA A 98 -23.40 -16.11 1.91
N GLU A 99 -23.01 -15.46 3.02
CA GLU A 99 -23.45 -15.86 4.35
C GLU A 99 -24.87 -15.42 4.65
N ALA A 100 -25.28 -14.24 4.16
CA ALA A 100 -26.63 -13.73 4.38
C ALA A 100 -27.66 -14.48 3.56
N ALA A 101 -27.27 -15.04 2.42
CA ALA A 101 -28.15 -15.87 1.62
C ALA A 101 -28.05 -17.31 2.13
N PRO A 102 -29.03 -17.76 2.88
CA PRO A 102 -29.01 -19.16 3.28
C PRO A 102 -28.98 -20.00 2.03
N ALA A 103 -28.12 -20.99 2.04
CA ALA A 103 -28.11 -21.96 0.96
C ALA A 103 -29.49 -22.64 0.99
N ALA A 104 -30.34 -22.12 0.19
CA ALA A 104 -31.70 -22.64 0.13
C ALA A 104 -31.68 -24.01 -0.51
#